data_dbd259d3280821ac0fde6456c391f2de
#
_entry.id   dbd259d3280821ac0fde6456c391f2de
#
_cell.length_a   1.000
_cell.length_b   1.000
_cell.length_c   1.000
_cell.angle_alpha   90.00
_cell.angle_beta   90.00
_cell.angle_gamma   90.00
#
_symmetry.space_group_name_H-M   'P 1'
#
loop_
_entity.id
_entity.type
_entity.pdbx_description
1 polymer ?
#
loop_
_entity_poly.entity_id
_entity_poly.type
_entity_poly.pdbx_seq_one_letter_code
_entity_poly.pdbx_strand_id
1 'polypeptide(L)'
;MNVKGFVEFNNMKVRLIATTQSHVSGVATPEELIVHNARVSNPVNQLNMQTAGKLLAFCMRHGHWSVFEQADMTVEIQTSRAIAAQLLRHRSFTFQEFSQRYSEATEFEPVELRRQAESNRQSSTEVMNDEHCMFLVNQAIYRA
;
A
#
# COMPACT_ATOMS: atom_id res chain seq x y z
N MET A 1 -0.80 21.58 2.46
CA MET A 1 -1.48 21.32 3.76
C MET A 1 -2.17 19.98 3.67
N ASN A 2 -1.77 19.04 4.51
CA ASN A 2 -2.24 17.65 4.45
C ASN A 2 -3.68 17.59 5.04
N VAL A 3 -4.67 17.77 4.20
CA VAL A 3 -6.08 17.70 4.61
C VAL A 3 -6.41 16.23 4.82
N LYS A 4 -6.63 15.82 6.09
CA LYS A 4 -7.08 14.48 6.52
C LYS A 4 -6.02 13.38 6.71
N GLY A 5 -4.75 13.69 6.95
CA GLY A 5 -3.74 12.68 7.28
C GLY A 5 -3.33 11.75 6.12
N PHE A 6 -3.59 12.14 4.87
CA PHE A 6 -3.11 11.44 3.69
C PHE A 6 -1.64 11.78 3.39
N VAL A 7 -0.89 10.76 3.00
CA VAL A 7 0.40 10.89 2.32
C VAL A 7 0.16 10.76 0.82
N GLU A 8 0.62 11.73 0.04
CA GLU A 8 0.48 11.73 -1.40
C GLU A 8 1.77 11.18 -2.06
N PHE A 9 1.60 10.26 -2.98
CA PHE A 9 2.69 9.69 -3.76
C PHE A 9 2.22 9.55 -5.22
N ASN A 10 2.77 10.37 -6.11
CA ASN A 10 2.26 10.53 -7.47
C ASN A 10 0.75 10.87 -7.43
N ASN A 11 -0.08 10.16 -8.18
CA ASN A 11 -1.54 10.35 -8.20
C ASN A 11 -2.27 9.47 -7.17
N MET A 12 -1.56 8.91 -6.21
CA MET A 12 -2.11 8.04 -5.19
C MET A 12 -2.06 8.72 -3.81
N LYS A 13 -3.14 8.58 -3.03
CA LYS A 13 -3.21 9.05 -1.64
C LYS A 13 -3.38 7.86 -0.72
N VAL A 14 -2.60 7.81 0.33
CA VAL A 14 -2.64 6.72 1.32
C VAL A 14 -2.82 7.31 2.72
N ARG A 15 -3.73 6.72 3.48
CA ARG A 15 -3.98 7.08 4.88
C ARG A 15 -4.05 5.83 5.76
N LEU A 16 -3.36 5.86 6.89
CA LEU A 16 -3.51 4.84 7.92
C LEU A 16 -4.86 5.02 8.63
N ILE A 17 -5.67 3.96 8.67
CA ILE A 17 -6.97 3.96 9.34
C ILE A 17 -6.88 3.33 10.71
N ALA A 18 -6.22 2.19 10.82
CA ALA A 18 -6.10 1.45 12.07
C ALA A 18 -4.82 0.61 12.10
N THR A 19 -4.38 0.31 13.30
CA THR A 19 -3.31 -0.66 13.58
C THR A 19 -3.73 -1.53 14.76
N THR A 20 -3.12 -2.71 14.85
CA THR A 20 -3.26 -3.57 16.02
C THR A 20 -2.85 -2.82 17.29
N GLN A 21 -3.68 -2.90 18.32
CA GLN A 21 -3.42 -2.35 19.64
C GLN A 21 -3.09 -3.48 20.61
N SER A 22 -1.98 -3.35 21.34
CA SER A 22 -1.62 -4.30 22.41
C SER A 22 -2.37 -3.98 23.71
N HIS A 23 -2.72 -5.02 24.47
CA HIS A 23 -3.21 -4.93 25.84
C HIS A 23 -2.14 -5.35 26.86
N VAL A 24 -0.92 -5.61 26.42
CA VAL A 24 0.21 -5.98 27.28
C VAL A 24 0.84 -4.71 27.88
N SER A 25 0.93 -4.65 29.21
CA SER A 25 1.59 -3.52 29.87
C SER A 25 3.05 -3.38 29.42
N GLY A 26 3.45 -2.17 29.03
CA GLY A 26 4.80 -1.88 28.51
C GLY A 26 5.00 -2.20 27.02
N VAL A 27 3.92 -2.53 26.29
CA VAL A 27 3.92 -2.74 24.83
C VAL A 27 2.88 -1.80 24.23
N ALA A 28 3.32 -0.72 23.62
CA ALA A 28 2.44 0.37 23.18
C ALA A 28 2.20 0.41 21.66
N THR A 29 3.16 -0.09 20.87
CA THR A 29 3.10 -0.02 19.41
C THR A 29 3.00 -1.41 18.76
N PRO A 30 2.52 -1.49 17.50
CA PRO A 30 2.50 -2.76 16.75
C PRO A 30 3.88 -3.41 16.65
N GLU A 31 4.94 -2.60 16.45
CA GLU A 31 6.31 -3.09 16.37
C GLU A 31 6.78 -3.69 17.70
N GLU A 32 6.42 -3.07 18.81
CA GLU A 32 6.72 -3.60 20.15
C GLU A 32 5.96 -4.90 20.42
N LEU A 33 4.72 -5.03 19.90
CA LEU A 33 3.94 -6.26 19.98
C LEU A 33 4.63 -7.39 19.20
N ILE A 34 5.11 -7.12 17.99
CA ILE A 34 5.87 -8.08 17.19
C ILE A 34 7.11 -8.55 17.95
N VAL A 35 7.86 -7.62 18.56
CA VAL A 35 9.06 -7.92 19.35
C VAL A 35 8.72 -8.75 20.60
N HIS A 36 7.66 -8.38 21.32
CA HIS A 36 7.16 -9.11 22.46
C HIS A 36 6.82 -10.56 22.08
N ASN A 37 6.09 -10.78 21.00
CA ASN A 37 5.71 -12.10 20.54
C ASN A 37 6.90 -12.90 19.99
N ALA A 38 7.83 -12.26 19.28
CA ALA A 38 9.06 -12.92 18.82
C ALA A 38 9.93 -13.44 19.97
N ARG A 39 9.78 -12.87 21.17
CA ARG A 39 10.52 -13.26 22.38
C ARG A 39 9.73 -14.15 23.34
N VAL A 40 8.64 -14.74 22.91
CA VAL A 40 7.79 -15.60 23.75
C VAL A 40 8.58 -16.73 24.44
N SER A 41 9.63 -17.22 23.80
CA SER A 41 10.52 -18.26 24.38
C SER A 41 11.64 -17.70 25.27
N ASN A 42 11.69 -16.39 25.50
CA ASN A 42 12.65 -15.72 26.37
C ASN A 42 11.96 -14.70 27.30
N PRO A 43 11.20 -15.15 28.30
CA PRO A 43 10.35 -14.28 29.14
C PRO A 43 11.14 -13.17 29.86
N VAL A 44 12.38 -13.42 30.27
CA VAL A 44 13.23 -12.44 30.97
C VAL A 44 13.53 -11.22 30.07
N ASN A 45 13.64 -11.43 28.78
CA ASN A 45 13.98 -10.39 27.79
C ASN A 45 12.77 -9.91 26.94
N GLN A 46 11.58 -10.40 27.24
CA GLN A 46 10.39 -10.20 26.41
C GLN A 46 9.97 -8.72 26.30
N LEU A 47 10.12 -7.97 27.40
CA LEU A 47 9.80 -6.53 27.45
C LEU A 47 10.99 -5.61 27.15
N ASN A 48 12.13 -6.14 26.74
CA ASN A 48 13.29 -5.32 26.40
C ASN A 48 13.16 -4.68 25.02
N MET A 49 12.65 -3.46 24.95
CA MET A 49 12.47 -2.73 23.68
C MET A 49 13.75 -2.03 23.19
N GLN A 50 14.82 -1.96 23.98
CA GLN A 50 16.08 -1.31 23.58
C GLN A 50 16.75 -1.98 22.36
N THR A 51 16.54 -3.29 22.19
CA THR A 51 17.09 -4.07 21.07
C THR A 51 16.03 -4.46 20.04
N ALA A 52 14.84 -3.85 20.09
CA ALA A 52 13.72 -4.15 19.21
C ALA A 52 14.09 -4.03 17.71
N GLY A 53 14.65 -2.90 17.31
CA GLY A 53 15.04 -2.68 15.92
C GLY A 53 16.08 -3.68 15.38
N LYS A 54 17.01 -4.12 16.23
CA LYS A 54 18.00 -5.15 15.85
C LYS A 54 17.35 -6.50 15.65
N LEU A 55 16.37 -6.85 16.50
CA LEU A 55 15.62 -8.11 16.36
C LEU A 55 14.75 -8.12 15.10
N LEU A 56 13.99 -7.05 14.84
CA LEU A 56 13.18 -6.93 13.65
C LEU A 56 14.03 -7.04 12.37
N ALA A 57 15.15 -6.31 12.32
CA ALA A 57 16.09 -6.40 11.21
C ALA A 57 16.71 -7.79 11.04
N PHE A 58 16.96 -8.50 12.14
CA PHE A 58 17.41 -9.90 12.10
C PHE A 58 16.32 -10.80 11.51
N CYS A 59 15.08 -10.71 11.98
CA CYS A 59 13.96 -11.51 11.48
C CYS A 59 13.74 -11.30 9.99
N MET A 60 13.77 -10.05 9.51
CA MET A 60 13.64 -9.74 8.08
C MET A 60 14.76 -10.35 7.25
N ARG A 61 16.02 -10.21 7.68
CA ARG A 61 17.17 -10.76 6.93
C ARG A 61 17.17 -12.28 6.85
N HIS A 62 16.61 -12.95 7.84
CA HIS A 62 16.59 -14.42 7.92
C HIS A 62 15.25 -15.03 7.49
N GLY A 63 14.32 -14.21 6.97
CA GLY A 63 13.03 -14.70 6.47
C GLY A 63 12.08 -15.22 7.56
N HIS A 64 12.21 -14.75 8.79
CA HIS A 64 11.32 -15.10 9.90
C HIS A 64 10.04 -14.25 9.84
N TRP A 65 9.23 -14.49 8.83
CA TRP A 65 8.06 -13.66 8.52
C TRP A 65 6.89 -13.83 9.48
N SER A 66 6.72 -14.99 10.09
CA SER A 66 5.58 -15.30 10.96
C SER A 66 5.45 -14.37 12.18
N VAL A 67 6.54 -13.77 12.65
CA VAL A 67 6.48 -12.80 13.74
C VAL A 67 5.79 -11.50 13.33
N PHE A 68 5.86 -11.13 12.05
CA PHE A 68 5.23 -9.92 11.51
C PHE A 68 3.73 -10.10 11.27
N GLU A 69 3.24 -11.34 11.19
CA GLU A 69 1.81 -11.66 11.05
C GLU A 69 1.04 -11.46 12.36
N GLN A 70 1.71 -11.05 13.43
CA GLN A 70 1.10 -10.80 14.74
C GLN A 70 0.59 -9.36 14.91
N ALA A 71 0.77 -8.52 13.91
CA ALA A 71 0.25 -7.16 13.91
C ALA A 71 -0.24 -6.77 12.52
N ASP A 72 -1.40 -6.17 12.47
CA ASP A 72 -2.07 -5.74 11.24
C ASP A 72 -2.20 -4.23 11.18
N MET A 73 -2.35 -3.72 9.95
CA MET A 73 -2.76 -2.35 9.71
C MET A 73 -3.86 -2.30 8.64
N THR A 74 -4.76 -1.35 8.80
CA THR A 74 -5.75 -1.00 7.78
C THR A 74 -5.36 0.34 7.16
N VAL A 75 -5.27 0.38 5.85
CA VAL A 75 -4.97 1.61 5.10
C VAL A 75 -6.11 1.91 4.13
N GLU A 76 -6.43 3.19 3.99
CA GLU A 76 -7.24 3.70 2.88
C GLU A 76 -6.32 4.11 1.75
N ILE A 77 -6.61 3.65 0.54
CA ILE A 77 -5.87 3.97 -0.67
C ILE A 77 -6.85 4.61 -1.65
N GLN A 78 -6.58 5.85 -2.05
CA GLN A 78 -7.28 6.53 -3.13
C GLN A 78 -6.37 6.49 -4.37
N THR A 79 -6.81 5.81 -5.39
CA THR A 79 -6.03 5.58 -6.60
C THR A 79 -6.98 5.35 -7.79
N SER A 80 -6.41 5.27 -8.98
CA SER A 80 -7.21 4.96 -10.18
C SER A 80 -7.73 3.52 -10.16
N ARG A 81 -8.81 3.29 -10.90
CA ARG A 81 -9.39 1.95 -11.03
C ARG A 81 -8.41 0.95 -11.64
N ALA A 82 -7.54 1.39 -12.54
CA ALA A 82 -6.53 0.55 -13.16
C ALA A 82 -5.52 0.01 -12.12
N ILE A 83 -5.06 0.88 -11.20
CA ILE A 83 -4.15 0.50 -10.11
C ILE A 83 -4.91 -0.33 -9.07
N ALA A 84 -6.13 0.06 -8.69
CA ALA A 84 -6.96 -0.70 -7.75
C ALA A 84 -7.14 -2.15 -8.21
N ALA A 85 -7.45 -2.38 -9.50
CA ALA A 85 -7.59 -3.72 -10.07
C ALA A 85 -6.31 -4.58 -9.93
N GLN A 86 -5.13 -3.97 -9.93
CA GLN A 86 -3.86 -4.69 -9.66
C GLN A 86 -3.68 -4.99 -8.17
N LEU A 87 -4.00 -4.05 -7.29
CA LEU A 87 -3.94 -4.24 -5.84
C LEU A 87 -4.84 -5.37 -5.38
N LEU A 88 -6.08 -5.44 -5.88
CA LEU A 88 -7.07 -6.47 -5.54
C LEU A 88 -6.62 -7.89 -5.92
N ARG A 89 -5.62 -8.06 -6.76
CA ARG A 89 -5.05 -9.37 -7.09
C ARG A 89 -4.10 -9.91 -6.03
N HIS A 90 -3.72 -9.10 -5.04
CA HIS A 90 -2.82 -9.51 -3.97
C HIS A 90 -3.56 -10.37 -2.94
N ARG A 91 -3.30 -11.67 -2.93
CA ARG A 91 -4.08 -12.66 -2.17
C ARG A 91 -3.83 -12.68 -0.67
N SER A 92 -2.76 -12.04 -0.20
CA SER A 92 -2.42 -11.99 1.23
C SER A 92 -3.11 -10.83 1.97
N PHE A 93 -3.86 -9.99 1.26
CA PHE A 93 -4.62 -8.88 1.83
C PHE A 93 -6.11 -9.10 1.70
N THR A 94 -6.87 -8.47 2.57
CA THR A 94 -8.33 -8.33 2.46
C THR A 94 -8.65 -6.92 2.02
N PHE A 95 -9.68 -6.78 1.20
CA PHE A 95 -10.03 -5.51 0.59
C PHE A 95 -11.51 -5.18 0.76
N GLN A 96 -11.80 -3.89 0.92
CA GLN A 96 -13.12 -3.31 0.74
C GLN A 96 -13.00 -2.25 -0.34
N GLU A 97 -13.53 -2.53 -1.52
CA GLU A 97 -13.47 -1.62 -2.66
C GLU A 97 -14.69 -0.70 -2.71
N PHE A 98 -14.48 0.52 -3.20
CA PHE A 98 -15.54 1.45 -3.55
C PHE A 98 -16.43 0.86 -4.65
N SER A 99 -17.75 0.84 -4.41
CA SER A 99 -18.70 0.22 -5.33
C SER A 99 -19.44 1.27 -6.17
N GLN A 100 -19.30 1.19 -7.48
CA GLN A 100 -20.05 2.01 -8.43
C GLN A 100 -21.57 1.66 -8.47
N ARG A 101 -22.03 0.63 -7.77
CA ARG A 101 -23.46 0.36 -7.61
C ARG A 101 -24.14 1.36 -6.68
N TYR A 102 -23.38 1.99 -5.77
CA TYR A 102 -23.90 2.88 -4.74
C TYR A 102 -23.43 4.31 -4.87
N SER A 103 -22.44 4.56 -5.73
CA SER A 103 -21.89 5.89 -5.92
C SER A 103 -21.36 6.06 -7.33
N GLU A 104 -21.52 7.25 -7.87
CA GLU A 104 -21.07 7.63 -9.20
C GLU A 104 -19.56 7.96 -9.18
N ALA A 105 -18.86 7.56 -10.23
CA ALA A 105 -17.49 8.00 -10.48
C ALA A 105 -17.52 9.40 -11.11
N THR A 106 -17.01 10.39 -10.41
CA THR A 106 -17.07 11.81 -10.84
C THR A 106 -15.76 12.32 -11.40
N GLU A 107 -14.67 11.57 -11.24
CA GLU A 107 -13.34 11.98 -11.66
C GLU A 107 -12.71 10.93 -12.59
N PHE A 108 -12.00 11.42 -13.60
CA PHE A 108 -11.25 10.58 -14.54
C PHE A 108 -9.76 10.90 -14.40
N GLU A 109 -8.95 9.86 -14.33
CA GLU A 109 -7.51 10.00 -14.34
C GLU A 109 -7.02 10.29 -15.77
N PRO A 110 -6.24 11.36 -15.99
CA PRO A 110 -5.60 11.60 -17.28
C PRO A 110 -4.65 10.45 -17.61
N VAL A 111 -4.75 9.93 -18.82
CA VAL A 111 -3.85 8.86 -19.29
C VAL A 111 -2.59 9.45 -19.89
N GLU A 112 -1.44 9.08 -19.34
CA GLU A 112 -0.13 9.34 -19.93
C GLU A 112 0.19 8.22 -20.93
N LEU A 113 0.26 8.54 -22.23
CA LEU A 113 0.69 7.59 -23.24
C LEU A 113 2.21 7.49 -23.27
N ARG A 114 2.70 6.25 -23.36
CA ARG A 114 4.14 5.96 -23.45
C ARG A 114 4.43 5.10 -24.67
N ARG A 115 5.62 5.28 -25.26
CA ARG A 115 6.08 4.43 -26.37
C ARG A 115 6.36 3.03 -25.88
N GLN A 116 5.97 2.04 -26.65
CA GLN A 116 6.28 0.64 -26.37
C GLN A 116 7.78 0.38 -26.53
N ALA A 117 8.37 -0.40 -25.63
CA ALA A 117 9.77 -0.82 -25.77
C ALA A 117 9.92 -1.82 -26.94
N GLU A 118 11.02 -1.72 -27.67
CA GLU A 118 11.30 -2.58 -28.84
C GLU A 118 11.47 -4.07 -28.44
N SER A 119 12.13 -4.33 -27.32
CA SER A 119 12.49 -5.69 -26.89
C SER A 119 11.46 -6.35 -25.98
N ASN A 120 10.59 -5.59 -25.33
CA ASN A 120 9.59 -6.12 -24.40
C ASN A 120 8.24 -5.41 -24.59
N ARG A 121 7.26 -6.12 -25.16
CA ARG A 121 5.93 -5.60 -25.41
C ARG A 121 5.13 -5.21 -24.18
N GLN A 122 5.53 -5.64 -23.01
CA GLN A 122 4.91 -5.28 -21.72
C GLN A 122 5.59 -4.08 -21.05
N SER A 123 6.69 -3.59 -21.63
CA SER A 123 7.44 -2.46 -21.13
C SER A 123 7.20 -1.23 -21.98
N SER A 124 7.34 -0.08 -21.37
CA SER A 124 7.26 1.24 -22.04
C SER A 124 8.55 2.00 -21.82
N THR A 125 8.82 2.95 -22.73
CA THR A 125 10.00 3.81 -22.67
C THR A 125 9.59 5.24 -22.30
N GLU A 126 9.75 6.17 -23.22
CA GLU A 126 9.49 7.60 -23.00
C GLU A 126 7.99 7.96 -23.13
N VAL A 127 7.60 9.06 -22.52
CA VAL A 127 6.26 9.64 -22.68
C VAL A 127 6.08 10.10 -24.12
N MET A 128 4.94 9.81 -24.72
CA MET A 128 4.57 10.31 -26.03
C MET A 128 4.06 11.74 -25.92
N ASN A 129 4.79 12.69 -26.50
CA ASN A 129 4.38 14.09 -26.61
C ASN A 129 3.56 14.31 -27.90
N ASP A 130 2.54 13.48 -28.13
CA ASP A 130 1.61 13.60 -29.26
C ASP A 130 0.27 14.13 -28.74
N GLU A 131 0.09 15.46 -28.88
CA GLU A 131 -1.14 16.14 -28.42
C GLU A 131 -2.42 15.60 -29.09
N HIS A 132 -2.33 15.19 -30.35
CA HIS A 132 -3.47 14.64 -31.07
C HIS A 132 -3.88 13.27 -30.52
N CYS A 133 -2.93 12.36 -30.32
CA CYS A 133 -3.18 11.06 -29.70
C CYS A 133 -3.73 11.21 -28.28
N MET A 134 -3.13 12.10 -27.47
CA MET A 134 -3.60 12.39 -26.12
C MET A 134 -5.04 12.92 -26.10
N PHE A 135 -5.37 13.84 -27.02
CA PHE A 135 -6.73 14.36 -27.19
C PHE A 135 -7.73 13.25 -27.53
N LEU A 136 -7.41 12.37 -28.48
CA LEU A 136 -8.31 11.27 -28.87
C LEU A 136 -8.55 10.28 -27.74
N VAL A 137 -7.51 9.91 -26.98
CA VAL A 137 -7.62 9.00 -25.84
C VAL A 137 -8.47 9.62 -24.74
N ASN A 138 -8.22 10.87 -24.38
CA ASN A 138 -9.02 11.57 -23.37
C ASN A 138 -10.49 11.70 -23.79
N GLN A 139 -10.76 12.02 -25.04
CA GLN A 139 -12.12 12.03 -25.60
C GLN A 139 -12.81 10.67 -25.50
N ALA A 140 -12.09 9.58 -25.75
CA ALA A 140 -12.64 8.23 -25.62
C ALA A 140 -12.99 7.89 -24.16
N ILE A 141 -12.14 8.28 -23.21
CA ILE A 141 -12.37 8.08 -21.78
C ILE A 141 -13.61 8.85 -21.29
N TYR A 142 -13.77 10.12 -21.71
CA TYR A 142 -14.93 10.93 -21.32
C TYR A 142 -16.26 10.51 -21.95
N ARG A 143 -16.23 9.65 -22.97
CA ARG A 143 -17.43 9.13 -23.64
C ARG A 143 -17.85 7.73 -23.19
N ALA A 144 -16.99 7.05 -22.43
CA ALA A 144 -17.23 5.69 -21.93
C ALA A 144 -18.03 5.71 -20.62
#